data_0b6a6b186085b581ef5cb7c8114b4ee0
#
_entry.id   0b6a6b186085b581ef5cb7c8114b4ee0
#
_cell.length_a   1.000
_cell.length_b   1.000
_cell.length_c   1.000
_cell.angle_alpha   90.00
_cell.angle_beta   90.00
_cell.angle_gamma   90.00
#
_symmetry.space_group_name_H-M   'P 1'
#
loop_
_entity.id
_entity.type
_entity.pdbx_description
1 polymer ?
#
loop_
_entity_poly.entity_id
_entity_poly.type
_entity_poly.pdbx_seq_one_letter_code
_entity_poly.pdbx_strand_id
1 'polypeptide(L)'
;MMDIYVDNREHKRLDEILEYYSHEEEVNCHILTLETGDFIFDDGYNKVCFEWKTIQDFIASVKDKRVFNQSISMYEEFDYHFVIIVGTDIELENCLVLDGLRPSAYYGAITRLNTYTTVLTAPDNQTAYALMLCQASKCLDDDFVYKRLQIKTPNPAQNLLLLCDKIGDETAKLLKDELDIYSFKDLTRISYEDLISIHGIGPKTANMILEYIGETIT
;
A
#
# COMPACT_ATOMS: atom_id res chain seq x y z
N MET A 1 6.37 11.27 -17.62
CA MET A 1 5.88 12.60 -17.19
C MET A 1 4.67 12.35 -16.32
N MET A 2 4.62 12.92 -15.15
CA MET A 2 3.58 12.67 -14.13
C MET A 2 2.78 13.95 -13.90
N ASP A 3 1.46 13.86 -13.91
CA ASP A 3 0.58 14.96 -13.56
C ASP A 3 0.24 14.91 -12.07
N ILE A 4 0.31 16.06 -11.39
CA ILE A 4 -0.11 16.20 -9.98
C ILE A 4 -1.31 17.13 -9.96
N TYR A 5 -2.43 16.62 -9.50
CA TYR A 5 -3.64 17.40 -9.25
C TYR A 5 -3.71 17.77 -7.77
N VAL A 6 -3.81 19.06 -7.48
CA VAL A 6 -3.86 19.62 -6.13
C VAL A 6 -5.23 20.26 -5.92
N ASP A 7 -5.86 19.92 -4.78
CA ASP A 7 -7.14 20.52 -4.42
C ASP A 7 -7.00 22.04 -4.19
N ASN A 8 -7.88 22.81 -4.78
CA ASN A 8 -7.87 24.27 -4.65
C ASN A 8 -8.15 24.74 -3.20
N ARG A 9 -8.71 23.90 -2.35
CA ARG A 9 -8.90 24.18 -0.91
C ARG A 9 -7.59 24.24 -0.13
N GLU A 10 -6.49 23.70 -0.71
CA GLU A 10 -5.13 23.82 -0.18
C GLU A 10 -4.50 25.22 -0.38
N HIS A 11 -5.33 26.24 -0.63
CA HIS A 11 -4.93 27.60 -1.02
C HIS A 11 -3.84 28.24 -0.15
N LYS A 12 -3.73 27.85 1.13
CA LYS A 12 -2.70 28.38 2.05
C LYS A 12 -1.29 27.85 1.74
N ARG A 13 -1.18 26.76 1.01
CA ARG A 13 0.07 26.07 0.68
C ARG A 13 0.33 25.99 -0.82
N LEU A 14 -0.57 26.50 -1.65
CA LEU A 14 -0.46 26.36 -3.10
C LEU A 14 0.85 26.90 -3.66
N ASP A 15 1.27 28.10 -3.19
CA ASP A 15 2.52 28.70 -3.66
C ASP A 15 3.73 27.83 -3.29
N GLU A 16 3.77 27.31 -2.07
CA GLU A 16 4.83 26.41 -1.59
C GLU A 16 4.84 25.08 -2.36
N ILE A 17 3.67 24.50 -2.63
CA ILE A 17 3.49 23.27 -3.39
C ILE A 17 3.97 23.47 -4.84
N LEU A 18 3.54 24.54 -5.48
CA LEU A 18 3.92 24.84 -6.85
C LEU A 18 5.41 25.13 -6.97
N GLU A 19 6.00 25.88 -6.02
CA GLU A 19 7.44 26.13 -5.96
C GLU A 19 8.21 24.80 -5.83
N TYR A 20 7.79 23.92 -4.90
CA TYR A 20 8.47 22.64 -4.66
C TYR A 20 8.46 21.79 -5.95
N TYR A 21 7.31 21.55 -6.54
CA TYR A 21 7.20 20.67 -7.71
C TYR A 21 7.67 21.31 -9.03
N SER A 22 7.82 22.64 -9.11
CA SER A 22 8.38 23.30 -10.30
C SER A 22 9.85 22.97 -10.57
N HIS A 23 10.56 22.43 -9.57
CA HIS A 23 11.95 21.99 -9.69
C HIS A 23 12.08 20.54 -10.16
N GLU A 24 10.99 19.80 -10.26
CA GLU A 24 10.97 18.42 -10.72
C GLU A 24 10.71 18.38 -12.23
N GLU A 25 11.73 18.01 -13.03
CA GLU A 25 11.72 18.11 -14.51
C GLU A 25 10.61 17.29 -15.21
N GLU A 26 10.07 16.27 -14.53
CA GLU A 26 9.07 15.33 -15.10
C GLU A 26 7.69 15.49 -14.51
N VAL A 27 7.40 16.59 -13.83
CA VAL A 27 6.15 16.82 -13.10
C VAL A 27 5.38 18.02 -13.64
N ASN A 28 4.09 17.84 -13.91
CA ASN A 28 3.16 18.94 -14.20
C ASN A 28 2.17 19.10 -13.05
N CYS A 29 2.02 20.32 -12.53
CA CYS A 29 1.12 20.60 -11.42
C CYS A 29 -0.16 21.31 -11.92
N HIS A 30 -1.34 20.77 -11.54
CA HIS A 30 -2.66 21.28 -11.89
C HIS A 30 -3.45 21.57 -10.62
N ILE A 31 -4.14 22.72 -10.59
CA ILE A 31 -4.99 23.12 -9.46
C ILE A 31 -6.44 22.97 -9.90
N LEU A 32 -7.21 22.14 -9.18
CA LEU A 32 -8.65 21.97 -9.41
C LEU A 32 -9.36 21.56 -8.12
N THR A 33 -10.68 21.51 -8.17
CA THR A 33 -11.46 20.98 -7.03
C THR A 33 -11.50 19.46 -7.15
N LEU A 34 -10.97 18.78 -6.13
CA LEU A 34 -11.02 17.33 -6.04
C LEU A 34 -12.26 16.90 -5.23
N GLU A 35 -12.91 15.82 -5.65
CA GLU A 35 -14.01 15.20 -4.88
C GLU A 35 -13.45 14.38 -3.72
N THR A 36 -12.33 13.70 -3.94
CA THR A 36 -11.67 12.81 -2.97
C THR A 36 -10.19 13.12 -2.90
N GLY A 37 -9.65 13.26 -1.68
CA GLY A 37 -8.25 13.55 -1.40
C GLY A 37 -7.85 15.01 -1.62
N ASP A 38 -6.61 15.32 -1.27
CA ASP A 38 -6.03 16.66 -1.43
C ASP A 38 -4.99 16.71 -2.56
N PHE A 39 -4.38 15.54 -2.89
CA PHE A 39 -3.43 15.38 -4.00
C PHE A 39 -3.70 14.08 -4.74
N ILE A 40 -3.62 14.13 -6.08
CA ILE A 40 -3.66 12.96 -6.95
C ILE A 40 -2.46 13.02 -7.88
N PHE A 41 -1.63 11.98 -7.86
CA PHE A 41 -0.53 11.76 -8.79
C PHE A 41 -0.99 10.79 -9.86
N ASP A 42 -0.78 11.12 -11.13
CA ASP A 42 -1.35 10.41 -12.29
C ASP A 42 -0.26 10.25 -13.37
N ASP A 43 0.01 9.03 -13.81
CA ASP A 43 0.93 8.74 -14.92
C ASP A 43 0.19 8.48 -16.25
N GLY A 44 -1.13 8.64 -16.25
CA GLY A 44 -2.02 8.36 -17.37
C GLY A 44 -2.59 6.92 -17.37
N TYR A 45 -2.12 6.04 -16.51
CA TYR A 45 -2.60 4.66 -16.34
C TYR A 45 -3.08 4.40 -14.91
N ASN A 46 -2.31 4.80 -13.94
CA ASN A 46 -2.58 4.60 -12.52
C ASN A 46 -2.62 5.94 -11.77
N LYS A 47 -3.34 5.95 -10.66
CA LYS A 47 -3.48 7.13 -9.81
C LYS A 47 -3.15 6.81 -8.37
N VAL A 48 -2.46 7.74 -7.71
CA VAL A 48 -2.12 7.67 -6.29
C VAL A 48 -2.72 8.86 -5.58
N CYS A 49 -3.60 8.61 -4.62
CA CYS A 49 -4.31 9.64 -3.87
C CYS A 49 -3.70 9.85 -2.49
N PHE A 50 -3.58 11.11 -2.08
CA PHE A 50 -3.15 11.48 -0.73
C PHE A 50 -4.16 12.43 -0.08
N GLU A 51 -4.45 12.16 1.17
CA GLU A 51 -5.13 13.07 2.09
C GLU A 51 -4.09 13.68 3.02
N TRP A 52 -4.01 15.01 3.04
CA TRP A 52 -3.06 15.77 3.87
C TRP A 52 -3.70 16.21 5.17
N LYS A 53 -3.00 16.03 6.28
CA LYS A 53 -3.45 16.49 7.60
C LYS A 53 -2.28 17.09 8.38
N THR A 54 -2.48 18.25 8.97
CA THR A 54 -1.65 18.64 10.12
C THR A 54 -2.00 17.75 11.32
N ILE A 55 -1.13 17.65 12.31
CA ILE A 55 -1.42 16.90 13.54
C ILE A 55 -2.72 17.39 14.18
N GLN A 56 -2.94 18.71 14.23
CA GLN A 56 -4.15 19.30 14.81
C GLN A 56 -5.40 18.90 14.02
N ASP A 57 -5.35 19.00 12.68
CA ASP A 57 -6.48 18.62 11.82
C ASP A 57 -6.75 17.12 11.87
N PHE A 58 -5.71 16.30 12.00
CA PHE A 58 -5.87 14.86 12.19
C PHE A 58 -6.59 14.54 13.49
N ILE A 59 -6.16 15.12 14.61
CA ILE A 59 -6.81 14.94 15.93
C ILE A 59 -8.28 15.38 15.88
N ALA A 60 -8.57 16.53 15.28
CA ALA A 60 -9.95 17.01 15.12
C ALA A 60 -10.77 16.03 14.26
N SER A 61 -10.22 15.55 13.15
CA SER A 61 -10.90 14.62 12.23
C SER A 61 -11.07 13.20 12.79
N VAL A 62 -10.24 12.79 13.76
CA VAL A 62 -10.45 11.56 14.54
C VAL A 62 -11.66 11.68 15.47
N LYS A 63 -11.80 12.83 16.16
CA LYS A 63 -12.92 13.09 17.08
C LYS A 63 -14.27 13.10 16.35
N ASP A 64 -14.35 13.74 15.19
CA ASP A 64 -15.57 13.81 14.37
C ASP A 64 -15.72 12.65 13.36
N LYS A 65 -14.79 11.69 13.39
CA LYS A 65 -14.74 10.51 12.52
C LYS A 65 -14.57 10.80 11.04
N ARG A 66 -14.29 12.04 10.64
CA ARG A 66 -14.18 12.46 9.26
C ARG A 66 -13.05 11.75 8.53
N VAL A 67 -11.87 11.60 9.14
CA VAL A 67 -10.72 10.92 8.54
C VAL A 67 -11.02 9.48 8.11
N PHE A 68 -11.87 8.77 8.86
CA PHE A 68 -12.24 7.40 8.51
C PHE A 68 -13.14 7.36 7.27
N ASN A 69 -14.10 8.29 7.15
CA ASN A 69 -14.97 8.38 5.98
C ASN A 69 -14.16 8.77 4.72
N GLN A 70 -13.25 9.74 4.85
CA GLN A 70 -12.34 10.14 3.76
C GLN A 70 -11.48 8.96 3.30
N SER A 71 -10.91 8.18 4.25
CA SER A 71 -10.10 7.01 3.92
C SER A 71 -10.90 5.90 3.23
N ILE A 72 -12.18 5.73 3.58
CA ILE A 72 -13.07 4.78 2.91
C ILE A 72 -13.34 5.24 1.48
N SER A 73 -13.65 6.53 1.25
CA SER A 73 -13.85 7.07 -0.10
C SER A 73 -12.60 6.90 -0.97
N MET A 74 -11.42 7.18 -0.41
CA MET A 74 -10.16 6.93 -1.14
C MET A 74 -9.96 5.44 -1.46
N TYR A 75 -10.25 4.54 -0.53
CA TYR A 75 -10.16 3.10 -0.73
C TYR A 75 -11.09 2.58 -1.85
N GLU A 76 -12.30 3.18 -1.98
CA GLU A 76 -13.28 2.80 -2.99
C GLU A 76 -12.92 3.35 -4.39
N GLU A 77 -12.17 4.45 -4.46
CA GLU A 77 -11.88 5.16 -5.71
C GLU A 77 -10.47 4.90 -6.26
N PHE A 78 -9.47 4.65 -5.39
CA PHE A 78 -8.07 4.55 -5.78
C PHE A 78 -7.41 3.24 -5.32
N ASP A 79 -6.67 2.59 -6.19
CA ASP A 79 -5.86 1.41 -5.86
C ASP A 79 -4.72 1.75 -4.89
N TYR A 80 -4.15 2.96 -5.03
CA TYR A 80 -3.09 3.48 -4.17
C TYR A 80 -3.56 4.75 -3.48
N HIS A 81 -3.64 4.71 -2.15
CA HIS A 81 -4.12 5.84 -1.36
C HIS A 81 -3.45 5.91 0.00
N PHE A 82 -3.19 7.12 0.47
CA PHE A 82 -2.40 7.41 1.66
C PHE A 82 -3.01 8.57 2.45
N VAL A 83 -2.87 8.51 3.77
CA VAL A 83 -3.05 9.68 4.63
C VAL A 83 -1.68 10.13 5.09
N ILE A 84 -1.31 11.39 4.86
CA ILE A 84 -0.06 11.96 5.35
C ILE A 84 -0.33 12.91 6.51
N ILE A 85 0.32 12.67 7.65
CA ILE A 85 0.22 13.51 8.85
C ILE A 85 1.52 14.30 8.99
N VAL A 86 1.40 15.63 9.03
CA VAL A 86 2.55 16.53 9.04
C VAL A 86 2.64 17.26 10.37
N GLY A 87 3.80 17.18 10.99
CA GLY A 87 4.18 17.88 12.21
C GLY A 87 5.18 17.07 13.04
N THR A 88 5.73 17.72 14.04
CA THR A 88 6.76 17.19 14.94
C THR A 88 6.18 16.47 16.15
N ASP A 89 6.97 15.64 16.82
CA ASP A 89 6.58 14.98 18.07
C ASP A 89 6.20 15.99 19.17
N ILE A 90 6.88 17.16 19.20
CA ILE A 90 6.59 18.25 20.14
C ILE A 90 5.21 18.83 19.86
N GLU A 91 4.86 19.05 18.60
CA GLU A 91 3.52 19.51 18.21
C GLU A 91 2.46 18.47 18.58
N LEU A 92 2.75 17.18 18.36
CA LEU A 92 1.85 16.10 18.75
C LEU A 92 1.57 16.11 20.24
N GLU A 93 2.60 16.18 21.08
CA GLU A 93 2.44 16.22 22.53
C GLU A 93 1.60 17.45 22.96
N ASN A 94 1.88 18.62 22.40
CA ASN A 94 1.11 19.83 22.67
C ASN A 94 -0.35 19.71 22.23
N CYS A 95 -0.61 19.21 21.03
CA CYS A 95 -1.97 19.03 20.52
C CYS A 95 -2.76 18.01 21.34
N LEU A 96 -2.15 16.90 21.76
CA LEU A 96 -2.80 15.89 22.60
C LEU A 96 -3.24 16.47 23.95
N VAL A 97 -2.39 17.31 24.57
CA VAL A 97 -2.71 17.99 25.84
C VAL A 97 -3.82 19.00 25.66
N LEU A 98 -3.70 19.89 24.66
CA LEU A 98 -4.68 20.95 24.40
C LEU A 98 -6.06 20.43 24.04
N ASP A 99 -6.09 19.39 23.21
CA ASP A 99 -7.32 18.77 22.72
C ASP A 99 -7.90 17.71 23.65
N GLY A 100 -7.20 17.35 24.73
CA GLY A 100 -7.60 16.34 25.69
C GLY A 100 -7.76 14.93 25.08
N LEU A 101 -7.07 14.66 23.97
CA LEU A 101 -7.07 13.34 23.35
C LEU A 101 -6.01 12.47 24.01
N ARG A 102 -6.38 11.25 24.41
CA ARG A 102 -5.42 10.31 24.98
C ARG A 102 -4.48 9.81 23.87
N PRO A 103 -3.16 9.65 24.12
CA PRO A 103 -2.21 9.08 23.17
C PRO A 103 -2.68 7.73 22.58
N SER A 104 -3.29 6.87 23.42
CA SER A 104 -3.86 5.60 22.98
C SER A 104 -4.99 5.75 21.95
N ALA A 105 -5.75 6.83 21.99
CA ALA A 105 -6.79 7.11 21.01
C ALA A 105 -6.18 7.58 19.67
N TYR A 106 -5.13 8.41 19.72
CA TYR A 106 -4.39 8.85 18.55
C TYR A 106 -3.75 7.66 17.80
N TYR A 107 -2.95 6.86 18.50
CA TYR A 107 -2.30 5.69 17.90
C TYR A 107 -3.32 4.60 17.51
N GLY A 108 -4.40 4.44 18.26
CA GLY A 108 -5.51 3.55 17.92
C GLY A 108 -6.21 3.97 16.61
N ALA A 109 -6.35 5.28 16.36
CA ALA A 109 -6.87 5.79 15.10
C ALA A 109 -5.95 5.46 13.92
N ILE A 110 -4.64 5.68 14.06
CA ILE A 110 -3.64 5.32 13.04
C ILE A 110 -3.68 3.81 12.76
N THR A 111 -3.69 2.97 13.80
CA THR A 111 -3.79 1.51 13.65
C THR A 111 -5.05 1.11 12.89
N ARG A 112 -6.19 1.75 13.19
CA ARG A 112 -7.44 1.49 12.48
C ARG A 112 -7.37 1.96 11.02
N LEU A 113 -6.82 3.14 10.75
CA LEU A 113 -6.65 3.64 9.38
C LEU A 113 -5.78 2.69 8.54
N ASN A 114 -4.72 2.14 9.11
CA ASN A 114 -3.83 1.20 8.43
C ASN A 114 -4.51 -0.13 8.02
N THR A 115 -5.79 -0.33 8.36
CA THR A 115 -6.61 -1.44 7.80
C THR A 115 -7.26 -1.08 6.46
N TYR A 116 -7.31 0.20 6.09
CA TYR A 116 -7.92 0.69 4.85
C TYR A 116 -6.94 1.45 3.97
N THR A 117 -6.05 2.24 4.56
CA THR A 117 -5.09 3.10 3.89
C THR A 117 -3.76 3.07 4.62
N THR A 118 -2.66 3.44 3.95
CA THR A 118 -1.38 3.59 4.64
C THR A 118 -1.25 4.99 5.20
N VAL A 119 -0.91 5.10 6.50
CA VAL A 119 -0.64 6.38 7.15
C VAL A 119 0.86 6.65 7.13
N LEU A 120 1.24 7.79 6.55
CA LEU A 120 2.60 8.31 6.50
C LEU A 120 2.74 9.48 7.47
N THR A 121 3.94 9.73 7.99
CA THR A 121 4.23 10.87 8.84
C THR A 121 5.44 11.63 8.34
N ALA A 122 5.38 12.96 8.40
CA ALA A 122 6.48 13.84 8.02
C ALA A 122 6.63 14.98 9.06
N PRO A 123 7.85 15.40 9.40
CA PRO A 123 8.04 16.46 10.40
C PRO A 123 7.68 17.86 9.89
N ASP A 124 7.72 18.07 8.57
CA ASP A 124 7.46 19.35 7.92
C ASP A 124 6.91 19.17 6.49
N ASN A 125 6.46 20.26 5.88
CA ASN A 125 5.85 20.27 4.57
C ASN A 125 6.80 19.77 3.47
N GLN A 126 8.07 20.21 3.47
CA GLN A 126 9.02 19.84 2.42
C GLN A 126 9.31 18.33 2.44
N THR A 127 9.51 17.78 3.63
CA THR A 127 9.65 16.32 3.81
C THR A 127 8.40 15.58 3.35
N ALA A 128 7.22 16.14 3.61
CA ALA A 128 5.96 15.53 3.17
C ALA A 128 5.81 15.54 1.64
N TYR A 129 6.16 16.64 0.96
CA TYR A 129 6.13 16.71 -0.51
C TYR A 129 7.11 15.71 -1.14
N ALA A 130 8.33 15.61 -0.61
CA ALA A 130 9.32 14.63 -1.04
C ALA A 130 8.81 13.20 -0.84
N LEU A 131 8.19 12.91 0.31
CA LEU A 131 7.66 11.59 0.64
C LEU A 131 6.50 11.21 -0.27
N MET A 132 5.57 12.14 -0.56
CA MET A 132 4.47 11.91 -1.48
C MET A 132 4.98 11.60 -2.89
N LEU A 133 5.91 12.40 -3.42
CA LEU A 133 6.50 12.18 -4.74
C LEU A 133 7.22 10.83 -4.81
N CYS A 134 8.05 10.52 -3.82
CA CYS A 134 8.77 9.25 -3.74
C CYS A 134 7.80 8.05 -3.66
N GLN A 135 6.73 8.16 -2.87
CA GLN A 135 5.74 7.11 -2.72
C GLN A 135 4.91 6.94 -3.99
N ALA A 136 4.47 8.05 -4.62
CA ALA A 136 3.74 8.04 -5.88
C ALA A 136 4.58 7.40 -6.99
N SER A 137 5.83 7.85 -7.16
CA SER A 137 6.73 7.28 -8.17
C SER A 137 6.92 5.78 -8.01
N LYS A 138 6.98 5.28 -6.78
CA LYS A 138 7.08 3.84 -6.52
C LYS A 138 5.78 3.09 -6.83
N CYS A 139 4.62 3.67 -6.51
CA CYS A 139 3.32 3.05 -6.79
C CYS A 139 3.00 3.02 -8.28
N LEU A 140 3.48 4.04 -9.03
CA LEU A 140 3.30 4.19 -10.47
C LEU A 140 4.37 3.42 -11.29
N ASP A 141 5.44 2.94 -10.66
CA ASP A 141 6.46 2.10 -11.30
C ASP A 141 5.93 0.66 -11.42
N ASP A 142 5.67 0.22 -12.64
CA ASP A 142 5.17 -1.13 -12.96
C ASP A 142 6.02 -2.25 -12.32
N ASP A 143 7.33 -2.02 -12.15
CA ASP A 143 8.24 -2.95 -11.49
C ASP A 143 8.02 -3.04 -9.96
N PHE A 144 7.39 -2.04 -9.34
CA PHE A 144 7.24 -2.00 -7.87
C PHE A 144 6.19 -2.98 -7.35
N VAL A 145 5.10 -3.20 -8.08
CA VAL A 145 3.97 -4.06 -7.66
C VAL A 145 4.41 -5.51 -7.45
N TYR A 146 5.45 -5.94 -8.15
CA TYR A 146 5.98 -7.31 -8.10
C TYR A 146 7.16 -7.51 -7.17
N LYS A 147 7.69 -6.44 -6.60
CA LYS A 147 8.70 -6.53 -5.52
C LYS A 147 8.04 -6.64 -4.13
N ARG A 148 7.03 -7.49 -3.96
CA ARG A 148 6.88 -8.13 -2.63
C ARG A 148 8.27 -8.56 -2.23
N LEU A 149 8.67 -8.26 -0.99
CA LEU A 149 9.90 -8.78 -0.41
C LEU A 149 9.98 -10.27 -0.78
N GLN A 150 10.59 -10.55 -1.91
CA GLN A 150 10.92 -11.89 -2.27
C GLN A 150 11.97 -12.28 -1.24
N ILE A 151 11.56 -12.99 -0.22
CA ILE A 151 12.47 -13.84 0.50
C ILE A 151 12.97 -14.77 -0.61
N LYS A 152 14.13 -14.40 -1.18
CA LYS A 152 14.76 -15.20 -2.22
C LYS A 152 15.15 -16.51 -1.60
N THR A 153 14.23 -17.45 -1.61
CA THR A 153 14.62 -18.84 -1.33
C THR A 153 15.52 -19.25 -2.48
N PRO A 154 16.60 -20.00 -2.22
CA PRO A 154 17.49 -20.47 -3.28
C PRO A 154 16.80 -21.43 -4.24
N ASN A 155 15.55 -21.82 -4.00
CA ASN A 155 14.78 -22.74 -4.82
C ASN A 155 13.73 -22.01 -5.69
N PRO A 156 13.89 -21.98 -7.04
CA PRO A 156 12.94 -21.31 -7.94
C PRO A 156 11.53 -21.91 -7.90
N ALA A 157 11.41 -23.21 -7.68
CA ALA A 157 10.11 -23.87 -7.60
C ALA A 157 9.34 -23.48 -6.34
N GLN A 158 10.04 -23.31 -5.20
CA GLN A 158 9.44 -22.80 -3.98
C GLN A 158 8.95 -21.36 -4.14
N ASN A 159 9.71 -20.53 -4.85
CA ASN A 159 9.29 -19.16 -5.15
C ASN A 159 8.02 -19.13 -6.01
N LEU A 160 7.84 -20.07 -6.95
CA LEU A 160 6.62 -20.17 -7.73
C LEU A 160 5.42 -20.60 -6.86
N LEU A 161 5.60 -21.55 -5.98
CA LEU A 161 4.54 -21.97 -5.03
C LEU A 161 4.07 -20.83 -4.14
N LEU A 162 4.97 -19.91 -3.75
CA LEU A 162 4.64 -18.72 -2.97
C LEU A 162 3.82 -17.67 -3.76
N LEU A 163 3.71 -17.80 -5.08
CA LEU A 163 2.81 -16.97 -5.89
C LEU A 163 1.37 -17.47 -5.84
N CYS A 164 1.15 -18.74 -5.45
CA CYS A 164 -0.19 -19.28 -5.30
C CYS A 164 -0.89 -18.66 -4.08
N ASP A 165 -2.14 -18.24 -4.25
CA ASP A 165 -2.94 -17.73 -3.14
C ASP A 165 -2.99 -18.74 -2.00
N LYS A 166 -2.86 -18.26 -0.75
CA LYS A 166 -2.92 -19.08 0.48
C LYS A 166 -1.78 -20.09 0.68
N ILE A 167 -0.77 -20.11 -0.17
CA ILE A 167 0.48 -20.85 0.07
C ILE A 167 1.45 -19.92 0.79
N GLY A 168 1.71 -20.20 2.06
CA GLY A 168 2.75 -19.54 2.86
C GLY A 168 4.09 -20.28 2.81
N ASP A 169 5.13 -19.67 3.39
CA ASP A 169 6.51 -20.22 3.41
C ASP A 169 6.59 -21.63 3.96
N GLU A 170 5.86 -21.93 5.05
CA GLU A 170 5.83 -23.26 5.67
C GLU A 170 5.23 -24.32 4.74
N THR A 171 4.10 -23.97 4.08
CA THR A 171 3.45 -24.87 3.12
C THR A 171 4.28 -25.08 1.87
N ALA A 172 4.88 -24.02 1.32
CA ALA A 172 5.75 -24.10 0.16
C ALA A 172 7.02 -24.93 0.46
N LYS A 173 7.58 -24.82 1.68
CA LYS A 173 8.69 -25.61 2.15
C LYS A 173 8.29 -27.08 2.34
N LEU A 174 7.14 -27.34 2.95
CA LEU A 174 6.61 -28.69 3.13
C LEU A 174 6.41 -29.39 1.78
N LEU A 175 5.75 -28.74 0.82
CA LEU A 175 5.55 -29.26 -0.54
C LEU A 175 6.89 -29.58 -1.22
N LYS A 176 7.86 -28.68 -1.09
CA LYS A 176 9.20 -28.88 -1.64
C LYS A 176 9.88 -30.10 -1.06
N ASP A 177 9.84 -30.26 0.29
CA ASP A 177 10.59 -31.30 0.99
C ASP A 177 9.90 -32.68 0.84
N GLU A 178 8.56 -32.74 0.83
CA GLU A 178 7.79 -34.00 0.71
C GLU A 178 7.73 -34.52 -0.76
N LEU A 179 7.76 -33.62 -1.75
CA LEU A 179 7.66 -33.99 -3.17
C LEU A 179 8.97 -33.81 -3.95
N ASP A 180 10.10 -33.57 -3.27
CA ASP A 180 11.42 -33.37 -3.87
C ASP A 180 11.43 -32.33 -4.99
N ILE A 181 10.76 -31.16 -4.78
CA ILE A 181 10.59 -30.13 -5.80
C ILE A 181 11.78 -29.16 -5.77
N TYR A 182 12.68 -29.27 -6.73
CA TYR A 182 13.87 -28.43 -6.87
C TYR A 182 13.88 -27.57 -8.13
N SER A 183 13.00 -27.86 -9.08
CA SER A 183 12.93 -27.15 -10.36
C SER A 183 11.49 -26.98 -10.86
N PHE A 184 11.28 -26.09 -11.84
CA PHE A 184 10.00 -25.96 -12.54
C PHE A 184 9.53 -27.29 -13.16
N LYS A 185 10.47 -28.09 -13.64
CA LYS A 185 10.15 -29.39 -14.25
C LYS A 185 9.58 -30.37 -13.20
N ASP A 186 10.00 -30.27 -11.95
CA ASP A 186 9.45 -31.11 -10.90
C ASP A 186 8.02 -30.69 -10.57
N LEU A 187 7.75 -29.35 -10.52
CA LEU A 187 6.39 -28.83 -10.36
C LEU A 187 5.41 -29.35 -11.41
N THR A 188 5.80 -29.40 -12.68
CA THR A 188 4.93 -29.87 -13.77
C THR A 188 4.68 -31.38 -13.77
N ARG A 189 5.25 -32.12 -12.85
CA ARG A 189 5.06 -33.58 -12.72
C ARG A 189 4.21 -33.95 -11.51
N ILE A 190 3.83 -32.99 -10.70
CA ILE A 190 3.04 -33.20 -9.49
C ILE A 190 1.63 -33.56 -9.90
N SER A 191 1.11 -34.66 -9.41
CA SER A 191 -0.27 -35.06 -9.59
C SER A 191 -1.15 -34.56 -8.44
N TYR A 192 -2.47 -34.62 -8.66
CA TYR A 192 -3.46 -34.35 -7.60
C TYR A 192 -3.29 -35.29 -6.41
N GLU A 193 -3.03 -36.57 -6.67
CA GLU A 193 -2.81 -37.61 -5.67
C GLU A 193 -1.58 -37.32 -4.81
N ASP A 194 -0.49 -36.84 -5.42
CA ASP A 194 0.71 -36.45 -4.67
C ASP A 194 0.38 -35.31 -3.71
N LEU A 195 -0.33 -34.28 -4.17
CA LEU A 195 -0.67 -33.13 -3.33
C LEU A 195 -1.59 -33.49 -2.16
N ILE A 196 -2.65 -34.27 -2.38
CA ILE A 196 -3.57 -34.66 -1.30
C ILE A 196 -2.98 -35.68 -0.33
N SER A 197 -1.89 -36.36 -0.68
CA SER A 197 -1.17 -37.26 0.21
C SER A 197 -0.47 -36.51 1.36
N ILE A 198 -0.22 -35.21 1.18
CA ILE A 198 0.49 -34.37 2.15
C ILE A 198 -0.48 -33.87 3.22
N HIS A 199 -0.10 -34.11 4.47
CA HIS A 199 -0.89 -33.65 5.61
C HIS A 199 -1.05 -32.12 5.60
N GLY A 200 -2.29 -31.63 5.61
CA GLY A 200 -2.61 -30.20 5.57
C GLY A 200 -2.92 -29.65 4.18
N ILE A 201 -2.72 -30.43 3.10
CA ILE A 201 -3.14 -30.07 1.75
C ILE A 201 -4.49 -30.72 1.46
N GLY A 202 -5.53 -29.88 1.40
CA GLY A 202 -6.87 -30.34 1.05
C GLY A 202 -7.17 -30.20 -0.46
N PRO A 203 -8.31 -30.78 -0.94
CA PRO A 203 -8.71 -30.74 -2.35
C PRO A 203 -8.71 -29.34 -2.97
N LYS A 204 -9.14 -28.35 -2.21
CA LYS A 204 -9.16 -26.95 -2.66
C LYS A 204 -7.77 -26.37 -2.94
N THR A 205 -6.82 -26.67 -2.06
CA THR A 205 -5.44 -26.21 -2.20
C THR A 205 -4.72 -26.96 -3.31
N ALA A 206 -4.95 -28.28 -3.42
CA ALA A 206 -4.40 -29.10 -4.48
C ALA A 206 -4.84 -28.61 -5.87
N ASN A 207 -6.16 -28.41 -6.06
CA ASN A 207 -6.69 -27.90 -7.32
C ASN A 207 -6.13 -26.53 -7.68
N MET A 208 -6.03 -25.62 -6.71
CA MET A 208 -5.44 -24.29 -6.92
C MET A 208 -3.97 -24.37 -7.37
N ILE A 209 -3.16 -25.25 -6.77
CA ILE A 209 -1.76 -25.43 -7.15
C ILE A 209 -1.69 -25.94 -8.60
N LEU A 210 -2.48 -26.96 -8.96
CA LEU A 210 -2.50 -27.53 -10.31
C LEU A 210 -2.94 -26.50 -11.36
N GLU A 211 -3.93 -25.69 -11.04
CA GLU A 211 -4.38 -24.58 -11.89
C GLU A 211 -3.26 -23.55 -12.16
N TYR A 212 -2.47 -23.22 -11.13
CA TYR A 212 -1.31 -22.31 -11.26
C TYR A 212 -0.16 -22.89 -12.10
N ILE A 213 0.07 -24.20 -12.05
CA ILE A 213 1.10 -24.85 -12.87
C ILE A 213 0.62 -25.24 -14.28
N GLY A 214 -0.63 -24.93 -14.61
CA GLY A 214 -1.19 -25.06 -15.96
C GLY A 214 -1.76 -26.45 -16.29
N GLU A 215 -2.02 -27.29 -15.29
CA GLU A 215 -2.80 -28.53 -15.52
C GLU A 215 -4.29 -28.21 -15.53
N THR A 216 -4.95 -28.60 -16.62
CA THR A 216 -6.41 -28.52 -16.72
C THR A 216 -7.02 -29.63 -15.87
N ILE A 217 -7.75 -29.26 -14.82
CA ILE A 217 -8.53 -30.19 -14.01
C ILE A 217 -9.66 -30.72 -14.88
N THR A 218 -9.57 -31.96 -15.34
CA THR A 218 -10.65 -32.66 -16.05
C THR A 218 -11.67 -33.23 -15.08
#